data_cf3226309ee699b403d73fa846aa3b8e
#
_entry.id   cf3226309ee699b403d73fa846aa3b8e
#
_cell.length_a   1.000
_cell.length_b   1.000
_cell.length_c   1.000
_cell.angle_alpha   90.00
_cell.angle_beta   90.00
_cell.angle_gamma   90.00
#
_symmetry.space_group_name_H-M   'P 1'
#
loop_
_entity.id
_entity.type
_entity.pdbx_description
1 polymer ?
#
loop_
_entity_poly.entity_id
_entity_poly.type
_entity_poly.pdbx_seq_one_letter_code
_entity_poly.pdbx_strand_id
1 'polypeptide(L)'
;MLPVLAMAHPGHDHAHSGFVAGFIHPFTGLDHLVMALGFGILLWSAAKQWKIAGIITLSIALIVGFLVGAQGLIPESIAEYGIIASLIVTAIALWTKSNRIWPMAAALLASFHGVAHGVELAHAGHIVALVTGMVTGMALIYCAGLALGAVFTRYVPYGKKIMGTCAAIVAVIGLS
;
A
#
# COMPACT_ATOMS: atom_id res chain seq x y z
N MET A 1 -3.92 -26.80 -11.16
CA MET A 1 -3.33 -25.48 -10.93
C MET A 1 -4.18 -24.83 -9.86
N LEU A 2 -3.65 -24.65 -8.67
CA LEU A 2 -4.38 -24.12 -7.52
C LEU A 2 -4.08 -22.62 -7.42
N PRO A 3 -5.08 -21.74 -7.45
CA PRO A 3 -4.88 -20.37 -7.03
C PRO A 3 -4.80 -20.37 -5.50
N VAL A 4 -3.59 -20.32 -5.00
CA VAL A 4 -3.34 -20.24 -3.56
C VAL A 4 -3.19 -18.77 -3.23
N LEU A 5 -4.08 -18.32 -2.31
CA LEU A 5 -3.92 -17.17 -1.44
C LEU A 5 -4.48 -15.80 -1.89
N ALA A 6 -5.69 -15.80 -2.43
CA ALA A 6 -6.58 -14.70 -2.11
C ALA A 6 -7.76 -15.25 -1.29
N MET A 7 -7.47 -15.93 -0.19
CA MET A 7 -8.49 -16.36 0.76
C MET A 7 -8.50 -15.42 1.95
N ALA A 8 -9.00 -14.21 1.75
CA ALA A 8 -9.60 -13.46 2.83
C ALA A 8 -11.04 -13.97 3.02
N HIS A 9 -11.20 -15.19 3.55
CA HIS A 9 -12.49 -15.59 4.08
C HIS A 9 -12.70 -14.92 5.43
N PRO A 10 -13.66 -14.03 5.60
CA PRO A 10 -14.17 -13.68 6.90
C PRO A 10 -15.10 -14.82 7.36
N GLY A 11 -14.52 -15.89 7.94
CA GLY A 11 -15.25 -16.84 8.75
C GLY A 11 -15.66 -16.16 10.05
N HIS A 12 -16.95 -15.91 10.20
CA HIS A 12 -17.71 -15.80 11.43
C HIS A 12 -16.96 -15.51 12.75
N ASP A 13 -16.59 -14.23 12.95
CA ASP A 13 -16.48 -13.68 14.30
C ASP A 13 -16.86 -12.20 14.25
N HIS A 14 -18.07 -11.88 14.67
CA HIS A 14 -18.63 -10.52 14.73
C HIS A 14 -17.89 -9.58 15.69
N ALA A 15 -16.81 -10.04 16.34
CA ALA A 15 -16.04 -9.28 17.31
C ALA A 15 -14.89 -8.45 16.72
N HIS A 16 -14.48 -8.71 15.47
CA HIS A 16 -13.34 -8.02 14.84
C HIS A 16 -13.69 -7.25 13.56
N SER A 17 -14.97 -7.11 13.23
CA SER A 17 -15.43 -6.33 12.08
C SER A 17 -15.43 -4.84 12.41
N GLY A 18 -14.39 -4.13 11.99
CA GLY A 18 -14.30 -2.70 12.23
C GLY A 18 -12.86 -2.21 12.23
N PHE A 19 -12.55 -1.28 13.12
CA PHE A 19 -11.23 -0.64 13.16
C PHE A 19 -10.06 -1.63 13.29
N VAL A 20 -10.16 -2.63 14.19
CA VAL A 20 -9.08 -3.60 14.43
C VAL A 20 -8.82 -4.45 13.19
N ALA A 21 -9.87 -4.94 12.53
CA ALA A 21 -9.74 -5.69 11.29
C ALA A 21 -9.09 -4.84 10.20
N GLY A 22 -9.56 -3.60 10.00
CA GLY A 22 -8.96 -2.67 9.07
C GLY A 22 -7.50 -2.36 9.40
N PHE A 23 -7.18 -2.15 10.68
CA PHE A 23 -5.82 -1.85 11.12
C PHE A 23 -4.84 -3.01 10.87
N ILE A 24 -5.24 -4.25 11.12
CA ILE A 24 -4.38 -5.43 10.93
C ILE A 24 -4.21 -5.76 9.45
N HIS A 25 -5.22 -5.52 8.64
CA HIS A 25 -5.26 -5.93 7.23
C HIS A 25 -3.99 -5.54 6.42
N PRO A 26 -3.49 -4.29 6.45
CA PRO A 26 -2.29 -3.91 5.68
C PRO A 26 -1.01 -4.63 6.10
N PHE A 27 -0.96 -5.23 7.28
CA PHE A 27 0.19 -6.00 7.76
C PHE A 27 0.17 -7.44 7.26
N THR A 28 -0.96 -7.94 6.80
CA THR A 28 -1.13 -9.32 6.31
C THR A 28 -0.97 -9.41 4.79
N GLY A 29 -1.19 -8.32 4.05
CA GLY A 29 -0.97 -8.22 2.61
C GLY A 29 0.46 -7.81 2.27
N LEU A 30 1.21 -8.66 1.57
CA LEU A 30 2.59 -8.36 1.17
C LEU A 30 2.69 -7.14 0.25
N ASP A 31 1.72 -6.95 -0.62
CA ASP A 31 1.60 -5.81 -1.54
C ASP A 31 1.47 -4.49 -0.77
N HIS A 32 0.58 -4.43 0.22
CA HIS A 32 0.40 -3.26 1.10
C HIS A 32 1.67 -2.96 1.89
N LEU A 33 2.22 -4.00 2.51
CA LEU A 33 3.40 -3.88 3.35
C LEU A 33 4.59 -3.34 2.55
N VAL A 34 4.87 -3.96 1.41
CA VAL A 34 6.02 -3.61 0.56
C VAL A 34 5.82 -2.25 -0.09
N MET A 35 4.60 -1.93 -0.55
CA MET A 35 4.31 -0.62 -1.15
C MET A 35 4.48 0.50 -0.13
N ALA A 36 3.85 0.42 1.04
CA ALA A 36 3.91 1.49 2.03
C ALA A 36 5.30 1.65 2.66
N LEU A 37 6.01 0.55 2.96
CA LEU A 37 7.42 0.59 3.40
C LEU A 37 8.31 1.23 2.33
N GLY A 38 8.18 0.76 1.08
CA GLY A 38 8.95 1.28 -0.05
C GLY A 38 8.73 2.76 -0.27
N PHE A 39 7.48 3.22 -0.17
CA PHE A 39 7.12 4.62 -0.30
C PHE A 39 7.73 5.48 0.83
N GLY A 40 7.73 4.99 2.08
CA GLY A 40 8.40 5.64 3.20
C GLY A 40 9.93 5.73 2.99
N ILE A 41 10.57 4.65 2.54
CA ILE A 41 12.01 4.61 2.23
C ILE A 41 12.36 5.61 1.12
N LEU A 42 11.51 5.74 0.09
CA LEU A 42 11.70 6.73 -0.98
C LEU A 42 11.73 8.15 -0.44
N LEU A 43 10.83 8.48 0.48
CA LEU A 43 10.67 9.83 1.00
C LEU A 43 11.59 10.14 2.20
N TRP A 44 12.35 9.16 2.72
CA TRP A 44 13.24 9.39 3.86
C TRP A 44 14.20 10.56 3.64
N SER A 45 14.87 10.61 2.50
CA SER A 45 15.84 11.66 2.16
C SER A 45 15.21 12.98 1.70
N ALA A 46 13.89 13.04 1.59
CA ALA A 46 13.18 14.25 1.20
C ALA A 46 13.06 15.25 2.37
N ALA A 47 12.79 16.51 2.06
CA ALA A 47 12.52 17.52 3.08
C ALA A 47 11.26 17.15 3.90
N LYS A 48 11.18 17.64 5.15
CA LYS A 48 10.11 17.31 6.10
C LYS A 48 8.71 17.46 5.51
N GLN A 49 8.48 18.53 4.75
CA GLN A 49 7.18 18.80 4.11
C GLN A 49 6.76 17.69 3.15
N TRP A 50 7.70 17.08 2.42
CA TRP A 50 7.42 15.98 1.50
C TRP A 50 7.12 14.66 2.22
N LYS A 51 7.73 14.43 3.39
CA LYS A 51 7.39 13.29 4.25
C LYS A 51 5.97 13.42 4.78
N ILE A 52 5.58 14.62 5.21
CA ILE A 52 4.21 14.89 5.67
C ILE A 52 3.22 14.82 4.50
N ALA A 53 3.56 15.40 3.36
CA ALA A 53 2.74 15.31 2.16
C ALA A 53 2.54 13.85 1.71
N GLY A 54 3.58 13.02 1.84
CA GLY A 54 3.53 11.61 1.50
C GLY A 54 2.47 10.84 2.29
N ILE A 55 2.44 10.99 3.62
CA ILE A 55 1.43 10.31 4.44
C ILE A 55 0.02 10.83 4.16
N ILE A 56 -0.14 12.14 3.98
CA ILE A 56 -1.44 12.75 3.66
C ILE A 56 -1.94 12.24 2.29
N THR A 57 -1.08 12.28 1.28
CA THR A 57 -1.44 11.83 -0.07
C THR A 57 -1.78 10.35 -0.11
N LEU A 58 -1.00 9.50 0.59
CA LEU A 58 -1.29 8.08 0.72
C LEU A 58 -2.67 7.84 1.36
N SER A 59 -2.95 8.54 2.46
CA SER A 59 -4.25 8.43 3.15
C SER A 59 -5.41 8.87 2.26
N ILE A 60 -5.27 10.00 1.58
CA ILE A 60 -6.30 10.50 0.66
C ILE A 60 -6.50 9.53 -0.52
N ALA A 61 -5.42 9.03 -1.11
CA ALA A 61 -5.47 8.08 -2.22
C ALA A 61 -6.23 6.79 -1.83
N LEU A 62 -5.97 6.26 -0.64
CA LEU A 62 -6.68 5.09 -0.12
C LEU A 62 -8.17 5.36 0.09
N ILE A 63 -8.52 6.48 0.71
CA ILE A 63 -9.93 6.84 0.97
C ILE A 63 -10.68 7.08 -0.35
N VAL A 64 -10.11 7.88 -1.26
CA VAL A 64 -10.73 8.16 -2.55
C VAL A 64 -10.85 6.89 -3.37
N GLY A 65 -9.80 6.06 -3.41
CA GLY A 65 -9.84 4.76 -4.06
C GLY A 65 -10.96 3.88 -3.51
N PHE A 66 -11.08 3.78 -2.19
CA PHE A 66 -12.15 3.02 -1.53
C PHE A 66 -13.54 3.51 -1.98
N LEU A 67 -13.76 4.81 -1.97
CA LEU A 67 -15.05 5.38 -2.39
C LEU A 67 -15.37 5.09 -3.86
N VAL A 68 -14.36 5.12 -4.74
CA VAL A 68 -14.51 4.79 -6.17
C VAL A 68 -14.81 3.30 -6.35
N GLY A 69 -14.09 2.43 -5.65
CA GLY A 69 -14.32 0.98 -5.67
C GLY A 69 -15.70 0.60 -5.13
N ALA A 70 -16.11 1.21 -4.02
CA ALA A 70 -17.42 0.98 -3.40
C ALA A 70 -18.60 1.33 -4.32
N GLN A 71 -18.40 2.22 -5.28
CA GLN A 71 -19.41 2.57 -6.30
C GLN A 71 -19.39 1.62 -7.51
N GLY A 72 -18.47 0.67 -7.57
CA GLY A 72 -18.34 -0.25 -8.71
C GLY A 72 -17.88 0.43 -10.01
N LEU A 73 -17.25 1.59 -9.93
CA LEU A 73 -16.82 2.36 -11.10
C LEU A 73 -15.62 1.74 -11.81
N ILE A 74 -14.83 0.94 -11.09
CA ILE A 74 -13.63 0.28 -11.60
C ILE A 74 -13.76 -1.22 -11.33
N PRO A 75 -13.63 -2.08 -12.35
CA PRO A 75 -13.60 -3.53 -12.18
C PRO A 75 -12.44 -3.97 -11.26
N GLU A 76 -12.65 -5.03 -10.49
CA GLU A 76 -11.67 -5.61 -9.57
C GLU A 76 -10.35 -5.93 -10.27
N SER A 77 -10.41 -6.54 -11.45
CA SER A 77 -9.22 -6.86 -12.25
C SER A 77 -8.37 -5.65 -12.61
N ILE A 78 -8.99 -4.49 -12.87
CA ILE A 78 -8.24 -3.24 -13.11
C ILE A 78 -7.59 -2.75 -11.81
N ALA A 79 -8.26 -2.91 -10.67
CA ALA A 79 -7.68 -2.57 -9.38
C ALA A 79 -6.45 -3.42 -9.08
N GLU A 80 -6.50 -4.72 -9.32
CA GLU A 80 -5.37 -5.65 -9.16
C GLU A 80 -4.18 -5.26 -10.03
N TYR A 81 -4.38 -4.99 -11.33
CA TYR A 81 -3.30 -4.48 -12.20
C TYR A 81 -2.76 -3.14 -11.72
N GLY A 82 -3.60 -2.27 -11.16
CA GLY A 82 -3.17 -1.00 -10.57
C GLY A 82 -2.29 -1.20 -9.33
N ILE A 83 -2.60 -2.19 -8.48
CA ILE A 83 -1.77 -2.60 -7.34
C ILE A 83 -0.40 -3.07 -7.83
N ILE A 84 -0.35 -3.97 -8.80
CA ILE A 84 0.88 -4.47 -9.41
C ILE A 84 1.70 -3.31 -9.99
N ALA A 85 1.06 -2.40 -10.74
CA ALA A 85 1.71 -1.21 -11.29
C ALA A 85 2.31 -0.33 -10.18
N SER A 86 1.64 -0.18 -9.02
CA SER A 86 2.15 0.58 -7.89
C SER A 86 3.45 -0.01 -7.33
N LEU A 87 3.54 -1.33 -7.25
CA LEU A 87 4.74 -2.05 -6.82
C LEU A 87 5.88 -1.91 -7.82
N ILE A 88 5.60 -2.02 -9.12
CA ILE A 88 6.60 -1.83 -10.19
C ILE A 88 7.16 -0.41 -10.15
N VAL A 89 6.29 0.60 -10.06
CA VAL A 89 6.71 2.01 -9.96
C VAL A 89 7.55 2.24 -8.71
N THR A 90 7.16 1.67 -7.58
CA THR A 90 7.92 1.75 -6.32
C THR A 90 9.28 1.08 -6.47
N ALA A 91 9.35 -0.09 -7.11
CA ALA A 91 10.60 -0.79 -7.40
C ALA A 91 11.55 0.07 -8.25
N ILE A 92 11.07 0.59 -9.37
CA ILE A 92 11.85 1.47 -10.27
C ILE A 92 12.33 2.70 -9.50
N ALA A 93 11.47 3.33 -8.71
CA ALA A 93 11.80 4.50 -7.92
C ALA A 93 12.92 4.25 -6.90
N LEU A 94 12.93 3.07 -6.27
CA LEU A 94 13.96 2.66 -5.31
C LEU A 94 15.29 2.30 -5.98
N TRP A 95 15.27 1.87 -7.25
CA TRP A 95 16.46 1.55 -8.05
C TRP A 95 17.08 2.76 -8.72
N THR A 96 16.28 3.78 -9.05
CA THR A 96 16.72 4.97 -9.78
C THR A 96 17.19 6.08 -8.83
N LYS A 97 17.83 7.10 -9.39
CA LYS A 97 18.12 8.32 -8.64
C LYS A 97 16.82 9.05 -8.32
N SER A 98 16.73 9.60 -7.12
CA SER A 98 15.54 10.31 -6.64
C SER A 98 15.10 11.42 -7.61
N ASN A 99 13.86 11.30 -8.08
CA ASN A 99 13.16 12.28 -8.87
C ASN A 99 11.75 12.42 -8.24
N ARG A 100 11.17 13.61 -8.26
CA ARG A 100 9.85 13.87 -7.67
C ARG A 100 8.70 13.15 -8.38
N ILE A 101 8.88 12.78 -9.65
CA ILE A 101 7.86 12.11 -10.45
C ILE A 101 7.52 10.74 -9.86
N TRP A 102 8.51 9.97 -9.43
CA TRP A 102 8.30 8.60 -8.95
C TRP A 102 7.47 8.51 -7.67
N PRO A 103 7.77 9.32 -6.60
CA PRO A 103 6.92 9.32 -5.42
C PRO A 103 5.48 9.79 -5.72
N MET A 104 5.30 10.74 -6.62
CA MET A 104 3.96 11.19 -7.02
C MET A 104 3.20 10.07 -7.76
N ALA A 105 3.85 9.38 -8.69
CA ALA A 105 3.25 8.25 -9.40
C ALA A 105 2.90 7.10 -8.44
N ALA A 106 3.80 6.75 -7.51
CA ALA A 106 3.55 5.73 -6.51
C ALA A 106 2.37 6.10 -5.59
N ALA A 107 2.29 7.35 -5.15
CA ALA A 107 1.18 7.84 -4.33
C ALA A 107 -0.16 7.79 -5.08
N LEU A 108 -0.18 8.18 -6.36
CA LEU A 108 -1.38 8.09 -7.19
C LEU A 108 -1.84 6.64 -7.37
N LEU A 109 -0.90 5.75 -7.70
CA LEU A 109 -1.20 4.33 -7.90
C LEU A 109 -1.61 3.62 -6.60
N ALA A 110 -1.24 4.15 -5.43
CA ALA A 110 -1.71 3.62 -4.15
C ALA A 110 -3.24 3.69 -4.01
N SER A 111 -3.93 4.54 -4.78
CA SER A 111 -5.39 4.57 -4.80
C SER A 111 -6.02 3.24 -5.22
N PHE A 112 -5.35 2.43 -6.04
CA PHE A 112 -5.85 1.13 -6.47
C PHE A 112 -5.95 0.12 -5.32
N HIS A 113 -5.12 0.23 -4.27
CA HIS A 113 -5.32 -0.53 -3.04
C HIS A 113 -6.65 -0.16 -2.37
N GLY A 114 -6.98 1.14 -2.35
CA GLY A 114 -8.29 1.58 -1.89
C GLY A 114 -9.43 1.06 -2.76
N VAL A 115 -9.29 1.09 -4.10
CA VAL A 115 -10.30 0.61 -5.05
C VAL A 115 -10.61 -0.87 -4.82
N ALA A 116 -9.59 -1.72 -4.72
CA ALA A 116 -9.77 -3.15 -4.47
C ALA A 116 -10.59 -3.40 -3.20
N HIS A 117 -10.24 -2.73 -2.10
CA HIS A 117 -11.00 -2.88 -0.85
C HIS A 117 -12.38 -2.25 -0.90
N GLY A 118 -12.57 -1.19 -1.68
CA GLY A 118 -13.89 -0.60 -1.91
C GLY A 118 -14.82 -1.58 -2.63
N VAL A 119 -14.32 -2.31 -3.64
CA VAL A 119 -15.09 -3.35 -4.34
C VAL A 119 -15.45 -4.50 -3.39
N GLU A 120 -14.47 -4.98 -2.61
CA GLU A 120 -14.63 -6.13 -1.74
C GLU A 120 -15.51 -5.82 -0.50
N LEU A 121 -15.29 -4.68 0.14
CA LEU A 121 -15.77 -4.40 1.49
C LEU A 121 -16.89 -3.35 1.56
N ALA A 122 -17.41 -2.87 0.42
CA ALA A 122 -18.46 -1.85 0.39
C ALA A 122 -19.72 -2.22 1.19
N HIS A 123 -20.00 -3.52 1.33
CA HIS A 123 -21.19 -4.03 2.03
C HIS A 123 -20.87 -4.52 3.45
N ALA A 124 -19.61 -4.38 3.92
CA ALA A 124 -19.25 -4.75 5.28
C ALA A 124 -19.88 -3.78 6.29
N GLY A 125 -20.36 -4.30 7.41
CA GLY A 125 -20.76 -3.46 8.53
C GLY A 125 -19.58 -2.62 9.03
N HIS A 126 -19.84 -1.43 9.58
CA HIS A 126 -18.82 -0.55 10.18
C HIS A 126 -17.73 -0.05 9.23
N ILE A 127 -18.07 0.25 7.97
CA ILE A 127 -17.14 0.71 6.90
C ILE A 127 -16.23 1.85 7.39
N VAL A 128 -16.76 2.87 8.07
CA VAL A 128 -15.95 4.01 8.54
C VAL A 128 -14.86 3.55 9.51
N ALA A 129 -15.16 2.66 10.44
CA ALA A 129 -14.19 2.13 11.38
C ALA A 129 -13.13 1.28 10.65
N LEU A 130 -13.54 0.45 9.72
CA LEU A 130 -12.66 -0.39 8.91
C LEU A 130 -11.70 0.46 8.07
N VAL A 131 -12.19 1.42 7.30
CA VAL A 131 -11.36 2.32 6.47
C VAL A 131 -10.41 3.14 7.34
N THR A 132 -10.87 3.64 8.50
CA THR A 132 -10.01 4.37 9.43
C THR A 132 -8.89 3.47 9.96
N GLY A 133 -9.19 2.22 10.29
CA GLY A 133 -8.20 1.22 10.67
C GLY A 133 -7.16 1.00 9.58
N MET A 134 -7.59 0.75 8.34
CA MET A 134 -6.71 0.53 7.18
C MET A 134 -5.78 1.71 6.94
N VAL A 135 -6.32 2.94 6.91
CA VAL A 135 -5.52 4.16 6.74
C VAL A 135 -4.51 4.32 7.87
N THR A 136 -4.90 4.03 9.11
CA THR A 136 -3.99 4.09 10.26
C THR A 136 -2.87 3.05 10.16
N GLY A 137 -3.20 1.81 9.80
CA GLY A 137 -2.22 0.74 9.58
C GLY A 137 -1.22 1.10 8.47
N MET A 138 -1.72 1.58 7.32
CA MET A 138 -0.88 2.01 6.20
C MET A 138 0.03 3.19 6.57
N ALA A 139 -0.49 4.16 7.33
CA ALA A 139 0.29 5.28 7.83
C ALA A 139 1.43 4.82 8.76
N LEU A 140 1.17 3.85 9.62
CA LEU A 140 2.18 3.27 10.51
C LEU A 140 3.26 2.53 9.71
N ILE A 141 2.89 1.73 8.71
CA ILE A 141 3.84 1.04 7.82
C ILE A 141 4.68 2.07 7.05
N TYR A 142 4.07 3.13 6.55
CA TYR A 142 4.79 4.24 5.92
C TYR A 142 5.82 4.88 6.86
N CYS A 143 5.45 5.15 8.11
CA CYS A 143 6.37 5.69 9.12
C CYS A 143 7.53 4.72 9.42
N ALA A 144 7.24 3.41 9.48
CA ALA A 144 8.27 2.38 9.59
C ALA A 144 9.21 2.41 8.36
N GLY A 145 8.67 2.63 7.18
CA GLY A 145 9.45 2.83 5.94
C GLY A 145 10.38 4.04 6.01
N LEU A 146 9.92 5.16 6.56
CA LEU A 146 10.79 6.31 6.84
C LEU A 146 11.95 5.93 7.79
N ALA A 147 11.67 5.21 8.86
CA ALA A 147 12.68 4.75 9.81
C ALA A 147 13.68 3.78 9.15
N LEU A 148 13.18 2.81 8.36
CA LEU A 148 14.05 1.92 7.58
C LEU A 148 14.91 2.67 6.57
N GLY A 149 14.37 3.71 5.94
CA GLY A 149 15.15 4.59 5.05
C GLY A 149 16.33 5.26 5.77
N ALA A 150 16.16 5.64 7.05
CA ALA A 150 17.24 6.13 7.90
C ALA A 150 18.32 5.07 8.12
N VAL A 151 17.90 3.87 8.51
CA VAL A 151 18.79 2.72 8.76
C VAL A 151 19.55 2.36 7.49
N PHE A 152 18.86 2.25 6.36
CA PHE A 152 19.49 1.90 5.07
C PHE A 152 20.52 2.92 4.63
N THR A 153 20.22 4.21 4.80
CA THR A 153 21.15 5.27 4.42
C THR A 153 22.43 5.23 5.26
N ARG A 154 22.36 4.78 6.51
CA ARG A 154 23.46 4.81 7.46
C ARG A 154 24.24 3.50 7.54
N TYR A 155 23.56 2.34 7.45
CA TYR A 155 24.14 1.05 7.83
C TYR A 155 24.06 -0.03 6.76
N VAL A 156 23.17 0.10 5.75
CA VAL A 156 22.94 -0.97 4.79
C VAL A 156 23.24 -0.50 3.37
N PRO A 157 24.45 -0.80 2.86
CA PRO A 157 24.77 -0.51 1.46
C PRO A 157 23.71 -1.14 0.55
N TYR A 158 23.24 -0.35 -0.43
CA TYR A 158 22.20 -0.80 -1.38
C TYR A 158 20.84 -1.15 -0.78
N GLY A 159 20.53 -0.83 0.49
CA GLY A 159 19.27 -1.16 1.15
C GLY A 159 18.02 -0.72 0.36
N LYS A 160 18.06 0.45 -0.29
CA LYS A 160 16.97 0.89 -1.20
C LYS A 160 16.78 -0.07 -2.38
N LYS A 161 17.87 -0.55 -2.98
CA LYS A 161 17.80 -1.49 -4.12
C LYS A 161 17.27 -2.86 -3.68
N ILE A 162 17.66 -3.33 -2.50
CA ILE A 162 17.13 -4.56 -1.91
C ILE A 162 15.62 -4.45 -1.77
N MET A 163 15.12 -3.36 -1.18
CA MET A 163 13.69 -3.14 -1.05
C MET A 163 12.98 -3.01 -2.41
N GLY A 164 13.62 -2.35 -3.39
CA GLY A 164 13.11 -2.29 -4.76
C GLY A 164 13.01 -3.66 -5.42
N THR A 165 13.99 -4.55 -5.17
CA THR A 165 13.93 -5.94 -5.64
C THR A 165 12.79 -6.70 -4.97
N CYS A 166 12.58 -6.54 -3.66
CA CYS A 166 11.43 -7.13 -2.97
C CYS A 166 10.11 -6.66 -3.59
N ALA A 167 9.97 -5.37 -3.89
CA ALA A 167 8.77 -4.85 -4.54
C ALA A 167 8.54 -5.44 -5.94
N ALA A 168 9.62 -5.60 -6.73
CA ALA A 168 9.53 -6.24 -8.04
C ALA A 168 9.12 -7.73 -7.94
N ILE A 169 9.66 -8.46 -6.97
CA ILE A 169 9.30 -9.88 -6.73
C ILE A 169 7.82 -9.99 -6.37
N VAL A 170 7.33 -9.16 -5.43
CA VAL A 170 5.90 -9.18 -5.04
C VAL A 170 5.01 -8.83 -6.23
N ALA A 171 5.41 -7.86 -7.07
CA ALA A 171 4.67 -7.53 -8.29
C ALA A 171 4.60 -8.73 -9.27
N VAL A 172 5.70 -9.48 -9.44
CA VAL A 172 5.72 -10.68 -10.32
C VAL A 172 4.84 -11.79 -9.76
N ILE A 173 4.86 -12.02 -8.43
CA ILE A 173 3.98 -13.00 -7.78
C ILE A 173 2.51 -12.61 -7.98
N GLY A 174 2.17 -11.33 -7.94
CA GLY A 174 0.81 -10.86 -8.20
C GLY A 174 0.34 -11.03 -9.66
N LEU A 175 1.25 -11.30 -10.60
CA LEU A 175 0.93 -11.58 -12.00
C LEU A 175 0.71 -13.08 -12.28
N SER A 176 1.04 -13.98 -11.36
CA SER A 176 0.96 -15.44 -11.53
C SER A 176 -0.34 -16.00 -11.01
#